data_c3cf9c71bda3151b5a52b6718d2c6dd1
#
_entry.id   c3cf9c71bda3151b5a52b6718d2c6dd1
#
_cell.length_a   1.000
_cell.length_b   1.000
_cell.length_c   1.000
_cell.angle_alpha   90.00
_cell.angle_beta   90.00
_cell.angle_gamma   90.00
#
_symmetry.space_group_name_H-M   'P 1'
#
loop_
_entity.id
_entity.type
_entity.pdbx_description
1 polymer ?
#
loop_
_entity_poly.entity_id
_entity_poly.type
_entity_poly.pdbx_seq_one_letter_code
_entity_poly.pdbx_strand_id
1 'polypeptide(L)'
;MDINKRPIFLIHGLWNNPRLFEKLIKKIKEDDYELYRPHLPHKYGKTSLRRLAWDLDSKIEELVGPEIEIDIVGFSMGGLISRFWLQNCDGFLRTKRFFSIGTPHFGTYTAQLIPSFLMPGIAEMKKGSSFLSQLNNDLTSLEKVKCTSFFTKWDLMSFPGWQAKLSIGESYHLPVLTHKELITNSSSLDILANKIFNSS
;
A
#
# COMPACT_ATOMS: atom_id res chain seq x y z
N MET A 1 2.11 11.65 -26.54
CA MET A 1 1.99 10.85 -25.30
C MET A 1 2.15 9.40 -25.70
N ASP A 2 3.16 8.75 -25.16
CA ASP A 2 3.40 7.32 -25.40
C ASP A 2 2.25 6.53 -24.77
N ILE A 3 1.41 5.91 -25.60
CA ILE A 3 0.12 5.26 -25.24
C ILE A 3 0.33 3.98 -24.42
N ASN A 4 1.56 3.67 -23.97
CA ASN A 4 1.90 2.38 -23.39
C ASN A 4 2.36 2.40 -21.92
N LYS A 5 2.34 3.55 -21.24
CA LYS A 5 2.78 3.61 -19.84
C LYS A 5 1.57 3.58 -18.92
N ARG A 6 1.39 2.45 -18.22
CA ARG A 6 0.33 2.34 -17.21
C ARG A 6 0.66 3.25 -16.02
N PRO A 7 -0.28 4.14 -15.59
CA PRO A 7 -0.10 4.98 -14.42
C PRO A 7 0.16 4.16 -13.16
N ILE A 8 1.08 4.62 -12.32
CA ILE A 8 1.44 3.98 -11.05
C ILE A 8 1.10 4.93 -9.90
N PHE A 9 0.22 4.50 -9.01
CA PHE A 9 -0.18 5.26 -7.83
C PHE A 9 0.63 4.81 -6.61
N LEU A 10 1.30 5.77 -5.94
CA LEU A 10 2.14 5.54 -4.76
C LEU A 10 1.44 6.09 -3.51
N ILE A 11 0.94 5.20 -2.65
CA ILE A 11 0.09 5.53 -1.50
C ILE A 11 0.89 5.44 -0.20
N HIS A 12 1.05 6.59 0.47
CA HIS A 12 1.85 6.72 1.69
C HIS A 12 1.15 6.14 2.93
N GLY A 13 1.94 5.84 3.95
CA GLY A 13 1.49 5.33 5.23
C GLY A 13 1.12 6.41 6.26
N LEU A 14 0.80 5.96 7.48
CA LEU A 14 0.54 6.80 8.65
C LEU A 14 1.80 7.63 8.99
N TRP A 15 1.60 8.87 9.40
CA TRP A 15 2.66 9.86 9.71
C TRP A 15 3.61 10.18 8.55
N ASN A 16 3.23 9.79 7.34
CA ASN A 16 3.98 10.07 6.12
C ASN A 16 3.18 10.97 5.19
N ASN A 17 3.84 11.40 4.13
CA ASN A 17 3.26 12.19 3.04
C ASN A 17 3.84 11.68 1.70
N PRO A 18 3.42 12.21 0.55
CA PRO A 18 3.87 11.75 -0.77
C PRO A 18 5.39 11.76 -0.99
N ARG A 19 6.17 12.59 -0.26
CA ARG A 19 7.64 12.64 -0.35
C ARG A 19 8.33 11.36 0.13
N LEU A 20 7.61 10.48 0.82
CA LEU A 20 8.11 9.17 1.25
C LEU A 20 8.79 8.40 0.11
N PHE A 21 8.25 8.50 -1.11
CA PHE A 21 8.70 7.75 -2.27
C PHE A 21 9.85 8.39 -3.05
N GLU A 22 10.32 9.58 -2.67
CA GLU A 22 11.39 10.31 -3.41
C GLU A 22 12.67 9.48 -3.59
N LYS A 23 13.07 8.71 -2.56
CA LYS A 23 14.25 7.85 -2.65
C LYS A 23 14.06 6.68 -3.60
N LEU A 24 12.86 6.11 -3.65
CA LEU A 24 12.51 5.03 -4.58
C LEU A 24 12.50 5.55 -6.02
N ILE A 25 11.88 6.72 -6.24
CA ILE A 25 11.79 7.34 -7.57
C ILE A 25 13.19 7.72 -8.10
N LYS A 26 14.10 8.16 -7.23
CA LYS A 26 15.50 8.43 -7.64
C LYS A 26 16.27 7.18 -8.11
N LYS A 27 15.76 5.98 -7.90
CA LYS A 27 16.34 4.72 -8.40
C LYS A 27 15.95 4.39 -9.84
N ILE A 28 15.03 5.13 -10.42
CA ILE A 28 14.53 4.95 -11.78
C ILE A 28 14.66 6.24 -12.57
N LYS A 29 14.51 6.15 -13.88
CA LYS A 29 14.32 7.34 -14.73
C LYS A 29 12.85 7.73 -14.64
N GLU A 30 12.53 8.78 -13.88
CA GLU A 30 11.14 9.16 -13.58
C GLU A 30 10.33 9.41 -14.87
N ASP A 31 10.95 10.00 -15.90
CA ASP A 31 10.33 10.28 -17.19
C ASP A 31 9.86 9.03 -17.96
N ASP A 32 10.37 7.85 -17.58
CA ASP A 32 9.94 6.58 -18.17
C ASP A 32 8.60 6.08 -17.60
N TYR A 33 8.07 6.72 -16.57
CA TYR A 33 6.87 6.28 -15.85
C TYR A 33 5.89 7.43 -15.63
N GLU A 34 4.60 7.11 -15.61
CA GLU A 34 3.53 8.02 -15.21
C GLU A 34 3.22 7.77 -13.73
N LEU A 35 3.76 8.63 -12.85
CA LEU A 35 3.71 8.45 -11.40
C LEU A 35 2.77 9.45 -10.72
N TYR A 36 1.83 8.92 -9.94
CA TYR A 36 0.92 9.71 -9.11
C TYR A 36 1.15 9.45 -7.64
N ARG A 37 1.18 10.51 -6.85
CA ARG A 37 1.43 10.47 -5.40
C ARG A 37 0.36 11.27 -4.67
N PRO A 38 -0.92 10.80 -4.66
CA PRO A 38 -1.98 11.55 -4.02
C PRO A 38 -1.72 11.68 -2.51
N HIS A 39 -1.96 12.87 -1.97
CA HIS A 39 -1.97 13.08 -0.53
C HIS A 39 -3.32 12.65 0.04
N LEU A 40 -3.29 11.67 0.96
CA LEU A 40 -4.46 11.22 1.70
C LEU A 40 -4.40 11.77 3.13
N PRO A 41 -5.34 12.66 3.54
CA PRO A 41 -5.27 13.38 4.82
C PRO A 41 -5.70 12.49 5.99
N HIS A 42 -4.81 11.60 6.44
CA HIS A 42 -5.09 10.66 7.53
C HIS A 42 -5.20 11.31 8.93
N LYS A 43 -4.86 12.61 9.08
CA LYS A 43 -4.99 13.37 10.35
C LYS A 43 -4.44 12.59 11.56
N TYR A 44 -3.21 12.07 11.42
CA TYR A 44 -2.55 11.24 12.47
C TYR A 44 -3.34 9.99 12.88
N GLY A 45 -4.13 9.43 11.97
CA GLY A 45 -4.93 8.22 12.22
C GLY A 45 -6.37 8.52 12.70
N LYS A 46 -6.78 9.77 12.75
CA LYS A 46 -8.17 10.16 13.07
C LYS A 46 -9.15 9.90 11.92
N THR A 47 -8.67 9.87 10.67
CA THR A 47 -9.48 9.50 9.51
C THR A 47 -9.48 7.97 9.39
N SER A 48 -10.64 7.35 9.21
CA SER A 48 -10.76 5.90 9.00
C SER A 48 -10.15 5.49 7.65
N LEU A 49 -9.63 4.26 7.57
CA LEU A 49 -9.05 3.73 6.33
C LEU A 49 -10.10 3.56 5.24
N ARG A 50 -11.34 3.25 5.63
CA ARG A 50 -12.49 3.19 4.72
C ARG A 50 -12.71 4.54 4.03
N ARG A 51 -12.71 5.63 4.81
CA ARG A 51 -12.86 6.98 4.26
C ARG A 51 -11.70 7.34 3.34
N LEU A 52 -10.46 7.03 3.74
CA LEU A 52 -9.28 7.28 2.91
C LEU A 52 -9.29 6.47 1.61
N ALA A 53 -9.91 5.29 1.59
CA ALA A 53 -10.08 4.51 0.38
C ALA A 53 -11.08 5.15 -0.61
N TRP A 54 -12.17 5.74 -0.11
CA TRP A 54 -13.09 6.55 -0.94
C TRP A 54 -12.42 7.83 -1.45
N ASP A 55 -11.61 8.49 -0.60
CA ASP A 55 -10.84 9.66 -1.01
C ASP A 55 -9.80 9.28 -2.09
N LEU A 56 -9.21 8.07 -1.99
CA LEU A 56 -8.30 7.52 -3.02
C LEU A 56 -9.02 7.28 -4.34
N ASP A 57 -10.21 6.69 -4.30
CA ASP A 57 -11.06 6.45 -5.47
C ASP A 57 -11.30 7.74 -6.26
N SER A 58 -11.82 8.75 -5.56
CA SER A 58 -12.06 10.08 -6.14
C SER A 58 -10.79 10.70 -6.74
N LYS A 59 -9.63 10.51 -6.09
CA LYS A 59 -8.35 11.01 -6.59
C LYS A 59 -7.87 10.29 -7.84
N ILE A 60 -8.07 8.99 -7.92
CA ILE A 60 -7.72 8.21 -9.10
C ILE A 60 -8.59 8.65 -10.28
N GLU A 61 -9.91 8.81 -10.07
CA GLU A 61 -10.82 9.30 -11.11
C GLU A 61 -10.47 10.72 -11.57
N GLU A 62 -10.18 11.63 -10.65
CA GLU A 62 -9.76 13.00 -10.94
C GLU A 62 -8.49 13.06 -11.81
N LEU A 63 -7.52 12.19 -11.56
CA LEU A 63 -6.18 12.25 -12.16
C LEU A 63 -6.10 11.56 -13.52
N VAL A 64 -6.78 10.42 -13.68
CA VAL A 64 -6.61 9.57 -14.87
C VAL A 64 -7.94 9.13 -15.50
N GLY A 65 -9.09 9.54 -14.93
CA GLY A 65 -10.41 9.12 -15.39
C GLY A 65 -10.77 7.68 -14.96
N PRO A 66 -12.01 7.22 -15.23
CA PRO A 66 -12.52 5.95 -14.72
C PRO A 66 -11.99 4.71 -15.45
N GLU A 67 -11.64 4.83 -16.75
CA GLU A 67 -11.40 3.68 -17.64
C GLU A 67 -9.91 3.24 -17.71
N ILE A 68 -8.99 4.05 -17.21
CA ILE A 68 -7.56 3.77 -17.37
C ILE A 68 -7.10 2.67 -16.39
N GLU A 69 -6.43 1.65 -16.93
CA GLU A 69 -5.77 0.63 -16.12
C GLU A 69 -4.58 1.20 -15.38
N ILE A 70 -4.43 0.84 -14.12
CA ILE A 70 -3.38 1.35 -13.24
C ILE A 70 -2.61 0.23 -12.52
N ASP A 71 -1.45 0.61 -11.99
CA ASP A 71 -0.76 -0.13 -10.94
C ASP A 71 -0.79 0.66 -9.64
N ILE A 72 -0.82 -0.02 -8.50
CA ILE A 72 -0.88 0.63 -7.20
C ILE A 72 0.20 0.08 -6.24
N VAL A 73 0.89 0.98 -5.57
CA VAL A 73 1.93 0.67 -4.58
C VAL A 73 1.53 1.30 -3.25
N GLY A 74 1.31 0.50 -2.23
CA GLY A 74 0.96 0.98 -0.90
C GLY A 74 2.05 0.69 0.13
N PHE A 75 2.49 1.73 0.85
CA PHE A 75 3.41 1.58 1.99
C PHE A 75 2.64 1.56 3.30
N SER A 76 2.88 0.54 4.14
CA SER A 76 2.30 0.46 5.49
C SER A 76 0.77 0.60 5.47
N MET A 77 0.20 1.56 6.18
CA MET A 77 -1.23 1.90 6.15
C MET A 77 -1.75 2.15 4.71
N GLY A 78 -0.92 2.73 3.84
CA GLY A 78 -1.28 2.96 2.44
C GLY A 78 -1.63 1.68 1.68
N GLY A 79 -0.98 0.56 2.01
CA GLY A 79 -1.33 -0.75 1.46
C GLY A 79 -2.69 -1.26 1.93
N LEU A 80 -3.11 -0.96 3.16
CA LEU A 80 -4.45 -1.31 3.65
C LEU A 80 -5.53 -0.44 3.00
N ILE A 81 -5.27 0.85 2.81
CA ILE A 81 -6.16 1.76 2.10
C ILE A 81 -6.35 1.27 0.66
N SER A 82 -5.26 0.98 -0.05
CA SER A 82 -5.29 0.45 -1.41
C SER A 82 -6.03 -0.89 -1.47
N ARG A 83 -5.78 -1.78 -0.52
CA ARG A 83 -6.44 -3.08 -0.45
C ARG A 83 -7.95 -2.95 -0.22
N PHE A 84 -8.40 -2.05 0.66
CA PHE A 84 -9.82 -1.80 0.86
C PHE A 84 -10.46 -1.24 -0.41
N TRP A 85 -9.80 -0.30 -1.07
CA TRP A 85 -10.24 0.25 -2.35
C TRP A 85 -10.38 -0.85 -3.41
N LEU A 86 -9.40 -1.73 -3.54
CA LEU A 86 -9.46 -2.86 -4.47
C LEU A 86 -10.65 -3.78 -4.19
N GLN A 87 -10.91 -4.15 -2.93
CA GLN A 87 -11.89 -5.17 -2.57
C GLN A 87 -13.32 -4.61 -2.37
N ASN A 88 -13.47 -3.30 -2.07
CA ASN A 88 -14.77 -2.74 -1.64
C ASN A 88 -15.21 -1.49 -2.43
N CYS A 89 -14.37 -1.01 -3.34
CA CYS A 89 -14.69 0.14 -4.22
C CYS A 89 -14.44 -0.23 -5.69
N ASP A 90 -14.51 -1.51 -6.04
CA ASP A 90 -14.32 -2.05 -7.39
C ASP A 90 -12.98 -1.68 -8.06
N GLY A 91 -12.01 -1.21 -7.29
CA GLY A 91 -10.70 -0.82 -7.79
C GLY A 91 -9.95 -1.95 -8.50
N PHE A 92 -10.26 -3.23 -8.17
CA PHE A 92 -9.69 -4.40 -8.83
C PHE A 92 -10.03 -4.48 -10.32
N LEU A 93 -11.14 -3.88 -10.77
CA LEU A 93 -11.56 -3.92 -12.17
C LEU A 93 -10.57 -3.22 -13.11
N ARG A 94 -9.86 -2.22 -12.59
CA ARG A 94 -8.91 -1.41 -13.34
C ARG A 94 -7.45 -1.54 -12.87
N THR A 95 -7.19 -2.37 -11.86
CA THR A 95 -5.83 -2.55 -11.31
C THR A 95 -5.20 -3.82 -11.84
N LYS A 96 -4.03 -3.71 -12.47
CA LYS A 96 -3.27 -4.87 -12.94
C LYS A 96 -2.32 -5.42 -11.89
N ARG A 97 -1.60 -4.53 -11.19
CA ARG A 97 -0.61 -4.93 -10.19
C ARG A 97 -0.82 -4.16 -8.90
N PHE A 98 -0.79 -4.88 -7.78
CA PHE A 98 -0.80 -4.32 -6.45
C PHE A 98 0.46 -4.73 -5.70
N PHE A 99 1.21 -3.72 -5.25
CA PHE A 99 2.42 -3.88 -4.46
C PHE A 99 2.20 -3.34 -3.06
N SER A 100 2.37 -4.19 -2.04
CA SER A 100 2.28 -3.78 -0.63
C SER A 100 3.66 -3.85 0.02
N ILE A 101 4.08 -2.76 0.66
CA ILE A 101 5.38 -2.64 1.31
C ILE A 101 5.16 -2.46 2.81
N GLY A 102 5.55 -3.45 3.62
CA GLY A 102 5.39 -3.41 5.08
C GLY A 102 3.94 -3.22 5.55
N THR A 103 2.98 -3.66 4.77
CA THR A 103 1.55 -3.47 5.06
C THR A 103 1.07 -4.51 6.07
N PRO A 104 0.49 -4.10 7.22
CA PRO A 104 0.03 -5.06 8.25
C PRO A 104 -1.31 -5.71 7.86
N HIS A 105 -1.29 -6.65 6.90
CA HIS A 105 -2.48 -7.31 6.36
C HIS A 105 -3.30 -8.08 7.40
N PHE A 106 -2.65 -8.54 8.48
CA PHE A 106 -3.29 -9.23 9.60
C PHE A 106 -3.28 -8.40 10.88
N GLY A 107 -2.98 -7.11 10.76
CA GLY A 107 -2.93 -6.17 11.86
C GLY A 107 -1.58 -6.08 12.54
N THR A 108 -1.50 -5.17 13.48
CA THR A 108 -0.27 -4.94 14.26
C THR A 108 -0.58 -4.86 15.75
N TYR A 109 0.34 -5.40 16.57
CA TYR A 109 0.24 -5.30 18.03
C TYR A 109 0.51 -3.88 18.54
N THR A 110 1.31 -3.09 17.85
CA THR A 110 1.60 -1.70 18.26
C THR A 110 0.36 -0.81 18.25
N ALA A 111 -0.61 -1.08 17.37
CA ALA A 111 -1.89 -0.38 17.34
C ALA A 111 -2.78 -0.70 18.55
N GLN A 112 -2.59 -1.85 19.22
CA GLN A 112 -3.43 -2.27 20.36
C GLN A 112 -3.38 -1.31 21.55
N LEU A 113 -2.26 -0.63 21.74
CA LEU A 113 -2.04 0.29 22.84
C LEU A 113 -2.83 1.60 22.74
N ILE A 114 -3.39 1.92 21.56
CA ILE A 114 -4.10 3.18 21.32
C ILE A 114 -5.60 2.95 21.47
N PRO A 115 -6.32 3.75 22.30
CA PRO A 115 -7.76 3.63 22.43
C PRO A 115 -8.49 3.83 21.08
N SER A 116 -9.39 2.90 20.73
CA SER A 116 -10.03 2.86 19.41
C SER A 116 -10.91 4.07 19.10
N PHE A 117 -11.52 4.66 20.14
CA PHE A 117 -12.41 5.83 19.99
C PHE A 117 -11.66 7.12 19.64
N LEU A 118 -10.34 7.20 19.93
CA LEU A 118 -9.53 8.39 19.66
C LEU A 118 -9.03 8.44 18.21
N MET A 119 -8.70 7.28 17.64
CA MET A 119 -8.05 7.19 16.34
C MET A 119 -8.65 6.01 15.51
N PRO A 120 -9.78 6.23 14.83
CA PRO A 120 -10.46 5.19 14.05
C PRO A 120 -9.57 4.50 13.03
N GLY A 121 -8.71 5.24 12.31
CA GLY A 121 -7.79 4.65 11.34
C GLY A 121 -6.75 3.72 11.97
N ILE A 122 -6.29 4.02 13.20
CA ILE A 122 -5.41 3.12 13.95
C ILE A 122 -6.20 1.92 14.49
N ALA A 123 -7.45 2.14 14.92
CA ALA A 123 -8.33 1.07 15.37
C ALA A 123 -8.56 0.02 14.27
N GLU A 124 -8.71 0.45 13.02
CA GLU A 124 -8.86 -0.45 11.88
C GLU A 124 -7.59 -1.26 11.58
N MET A 125 -6.40 -0.81 12.01
CA MET A 125 -5.15 -1.57 11.89
C MET A 125 -4.89 -2.56 13.03
N LYS A 126 -5.75 -2.60 14.06
CA LYS A 126 -5.62 -3.54 15.17
C LYS A 126 -5.84 -4.97 14.69
N LYS A 127 -5.06 -5.89 15.26
CA LYS A 127 -5.30 -7.31 15.06
C LYS A 127 -6.71 -7.67 15.53
N GLY A 128 -7.48 -8.37 14.66
CA GLY A 128 -8.86 -8.76 14.94
C GLY A 128 -9.89 -7.64 14.75
N SER A 129 -9.51 -6.50 14.18
CA SER A 129 -10.49 -5.46 13.82
C SER A 129 -11.49 -5.98 12.78
N SER A 130 -12.72 -5.47 12.82
CA SER A 130 -13.74 -5.79 11.81
C SER A 130 -13.30 -5.39 10.38
N PHE A 131 -12.50 -4.33 10.27
CA PHE A 131 -11.91 -3.89 9.01
C PHE A 131 -11.00 -4.97 8.41
N LEU A 132 -10.03 -5.47 9.17
CA LEU A 132 -9.11 -6.51 8.70
C LEU A 132 -9.81 -7.86 8.51
N SER A 133 -10.77 -8.19 9.36
CA SER A 133 -11.59 -9.40 9.20
C SER A 133 -12.36 -9.35 7.88
N GLN A 134 -12.99 -8.24 7.54
CA GLN A 134 -13.67 -8.04 6.26
C GLN A 134 -12.71 -8.27 5.08
N LEU A 135 -11.53 -7.64 5.11
CA LEU A 135 -10.53 -7.77 4.04
C LEU A 135 -10.00 -9.21 3.91
N ASN A 136 -9.83 -9.93 5.01
CA ASN A 136 -9.23 -11.26 5.00
C ASN A 136 -10.24 -12.40 4.72
N ASN A 137 -11.52 -12.15 4.88
CA ASN A 137 -12.57 -13.17 4.66
C ASN A 137 -12.90 -13.39 3.18
N ASP A 138 -12.66 -12.38 2.32
CA ASP A 138 -12.92 -12.49 0.89
C ASP A 138 -11.75 -11.91 0.09
N LEU A 139 -11.04 -12.76 -0.63
CA LEU A 139 -9.90 -12.41 -1.48
C LEU A 139 -10.23 -12.44 -2.98
N THR A 140 -11.46 -12.75 -3.35
CA THR A 140 -11.89 -12.99 -4.74
C THR A 140 -11.52 -11.83 -5.68
N SER A 141 -11.69 -10.59 -5.23
CA SER A 141 -11.30 -9.40 -6.00
C SER A 141 -9.78 -9.29 -6.19
N LEU A 142 -9.01 -9.63 -5.15
CA LEU A 142 -7.54 -9.58 -5.20
C LEU A 142 -6.93 -10.70 -6.05
N GLU A 143 -7.60 -11.85 -6.19
CA GLU A 143 -7.15 -12.95 -7.07
C GLU A 143 -7.11 -12.54 -8.55
N LYS A 144 -7.85 -11.49 -8.91
CA LYS A 144 -7.85 -10.90 -10.26
C LYS A 144 -6.72 -9.90 -10.49
N VAL A 145 -5.96 -9.56 -9.46
CA VAL A 145 -4.87 -8.57 -9.47
C VAL A 145 -3.55 -9.28 -9.19
N LYS A 146 -2.49 -8.97 -9.94
CA LYS A 146 -1.15 -9.50 -9.63
C LYS A 146 -0.63 -8.86 -8.35
N CYS A 147 -0.76 -9.56 -7.23
CA CYS A 147 -0.37 -9.08 -5.91
C CYS A 147 1.08 -9.43 -5.58
N THR A 148 1.81 -8.48 -5.00
CA THR A 148 3.19 -8.68 -4.51
C THR A 148 3.37 -7.99 -3.16
N SER A 149 3.85 -8.73 -2.17
CA SER A 149 4.12 -8.21 -0.82
C SER A 149 5.61 -8.10 -0.55
N PHE A 150 6.06 -6.98 0.00
CA PHE A 150 7.42 -6.78 0.49
C PHE A 150 7.41 -6.62 2.01
N PHE A 151 8.25 -7.37 2.69
CA PHE A 151 8.26 -7.41 4.16
C PHE A 151 9.68 -7.57 4.72
N THR A 152 9.86 -7.27 5.99
CA THR A 152 11.03 -7.69 6.77
C THR A 152 10.59 -8.40 8.04
N LYS A 153 11.40 -9.35 8.52
CA LYS A 153 11.05 -10.20 9.68
C LYS A 153 10.95 -9.40 10.99
N TRP A 154 11.75 -8.36 11.13
CA TRP A 154 11.92 -7.59 12.36
C TRP A 154 11.16 -6.27 12.38
N ASP A 155 10.16 -6.14 11.52
CA ASP A 155 9.31 -4.96 11.47
C ASP A 155 8.47 -4.83 12.74
N LEU A 156 8.86 -3.94 13.64
CA LEU A 156 8.13 -3.69 14.88
C LEU A 156 6.79 -2.95 14.64
N MET A 157 6.66 -2.21 13.54
CA MET A 157 5.41 -1.51 13.20
C MET A 157 4.35 -2.46 12.65
N SER A 158 4.78 -3.55 12.00
CA SER A 158 3.90 -4.61 11.50
C SER A 158 4.18 -5.93 12.23
N PHE A 159 4.52 -5.85 13.53
CA PHE A 159 4.95 -6.99 14.33
C PHE A 159 3.82 -8.03 14.52
N PRO A 160 4.14 -9.34 14.34
CA PRO A 160 5.38 -9.87 13.75
C PRO A 160 5.45 -9.62 12.24
N GLY A 161 6.67 -9.31 11.72
CA GLY A 161 6.87 -8.80 10.36
C GLY A 161 6.29 -9.64 9.21
N TRP A 162 6.12 -10.95 9.42
CA TRP A 162 5.46 -11.82 8.42
C TRP A 162 3.95 -11.53 8.24
N GLN A 163 3.32 -10.76 9.13
CA GLN A 163 1.93 -10.30 8.94
C GLN A 163 1.80 -9.28 7.80
N ALA A 164 2.92 -8.80 7.27
CA ALA A 164 2.94 -7.99 6.06
C ALA A 164 2.90 -8.82 4.76
N LYS A 165 2.89 -10.15 4.85
CA LYS A 165 2.65 -11.03 3.70
C LYS A 165 1.15 -11.12 3.44
N LEU A 166 0.73 -10.83 2.22
CA LEU A 166 -0.63 -11.15 1.79
C LEU A 166 -0.77 -12.67 1.59
N SER A 167 -1.95 -13.23 1.82
CA SER A 167 -2.19 -14.68 1.68
C SER A 167 -2.13 -15.18 0.23
N ILE A 168 -2.16 -14.25 -0.74
CA ILE A 168 -2.13 -14.53 -2.17
C ILE A 168 -1.00 -13.76 -2.84
N GLY A 169 -0.61 -14.20 -4.04
CA GLY A 169 0.44 -13.56 -4.82
C GLY A 169 1.86 -13.86 -4.29
N GLU A 170 2.81 -13.08 -4.78
CA GLU A 170 4.22 -13.24 -4.45
C GLU A 170 4.60 -12.47 -3.16
N SER A 171 5.63 -12.96 -2.46
CA SER A 171 6.17 -12.30 -1.27
C SER A 171 7.69 -12.23 -1.32
N TYR A 172 8.25 -11.05 -1.09
CA TYR A 172 9.70 -10.83 -1.09
C TYR A 172 10.16 -10.32 0.29
N HIS A 173 11.10 -11.03 0.88
CA HIS A 173 11.80 -10.58 2.08
C HIS A 173 12.85 -9.54 1.69
N LEU A 174 12.79 -8.36 2.30
CA LEU A 174 13.79 -7.32 2.14
C LEU A 174 14.86 -7.44 3.25
N PRO A 175 16.16 -7.31 2.93
CA PRO A 175 17.27 -7.52 3.87
C PRO A 175 17.48 -6.28 4.77
N VAL A 176 16.46 -5.88 5.49
CA VAL A 176 16.46 -4.72 6.40
C VAL A 176 15.82 -5.08 7.73
N LEU A 177 16.07 -4.28 8.77
CA LEU A 177 15.64 -4.58 10.13
C LEU A 177 14.40 -3.77 10.55
N THR A 178 14.23 -2.56 10.02
CA THR A 178 13.17 -1.66 10.49
C THR A 178 12.15 -1.34 9.40
N HIS A 179 10.96 -0.99 9.84
CA HIS A 179 9.87 -0.53 8.96
C HIS A 179 10.28 0.63 8.04
N LYS A 180 11.02 1.60 8.58
CA LYS A 180 11.49 2.75 7.82
C LYS A 180 12.51 2.35 6.75
N GLU A 181 13.37 1.39 7.05
CA GLU A 181 14.40 0.91 6.10
C GLU A 181 13.80 0.21 4.88
N LEU A 182 12.58 -0.33 4.97
CA LEU A 182 11.88 -0.89 3.81
C LEU A 182 11.84 0.09 2.63
N ILE A 183 11.72 1.40 2.89
CA ILE A 183 11.59 2.46 1.87
C ILE A 183 12.74 3.48 1.88
N THR A 184 13.82 3.22 2.65
CA THR A 184 14.94 4.17 2.74
C THR A 184 16.31 3.52 2.56
N ASN A 185 16.46 2.22 2.79
CA ASN A 185 17.71 1.48 2.62
C ASN A 185 18.00 1.23 1.14
N SER A 186 19.24 1.43 0.69
CA SER A 186 19.61 1.32 -0.71
C SER A 186 19.32 -0.07 -1.30
N SER A 187 19.71 -1.14 -0.61
CA SER A 187 19.46 -2.51 -1.10
C SER A 187 17.98 -2.84 -1.21
N SER A 188 17.16 -2.36 -0.24
CA SER A 188 15.71 -2.48 -0.29
C SER A 188 15.14 -1.73 -1.50
N LEU A 189 15.58 -0.49 -1.71
CA LEU A 189 15.14 0.34 -2.83
C LEU A 189 15.51 -0.26 -4.18
N ASP A 190 16.67 -0.90 -4.31
CA ASP A 190 17.08 -1.57 -5.55
C ASP A 190 16.17 -2.75 -5.88
N ILE A 191 15.79 -3.56 -4.87
CA ILE A 191 14.84 -4.66 -5.04
C ILE A 191 13.45 -4.13 -5.41
N LEU A 192 12.97 -3.11 -4.69
CA LEU A 192 11.67 -2.49 -4.95
C LEU A 192 11.62 -1.90 -6.36
N ALA A 193 12.65 -1.12 -6.76
CA ALA A 193 12.72 -0.51 -8.07
C ALA A 193 12.67 -1.58 -9.18
N ASN A 194 13.46 -2.64 -9.05
CA ASN A 194 13.47 -3.72 -10.02
C ASN A 194 12.10 -4.41 -10.13
N LYS A 195 11.46 -4.75 -8.99
CA LYS A 195 10.20 -5.49 -8.99
C LYS A 195 8.98 -4.67 -9.39
N ILE A 196 8.95 -3.38 -9.03
CA ILE A 196 7.80 -2.50 -9.31
C ILE A 196 7.88 -1.95 -10.74
N PHE A 197 9.06 -1.51 -11.17
CA PHE A 197 9.20 -0.75 -12.41
C PHE A 197 9.77 -1.56 -13.58
N ASN A 198 10.63 -2.56 -13.33
CA ASN A 198 11.30 -3.32 -14.40
C ASN A 198 10.72 -4.72 -14.65
N SER A 199 9.70 -5.15 -13.89
CA SER A 199 9.02 -6.44 -14.13
C SER A 199 7.79 -6.22 -15.01
N SER A 200 7.82 -6.75 -16.20
CA SER A 200 6.70 -6.83 -17.15
C SER A 200 5.61 -7.77 -16.64
#